data_32a34b915b5c4f4725c1aa23462371c6
#
_entry.id   32a34b915b5c4f4725c1aa23462371c6
#
_cell.length_a   1.000
_cell.length_b   1.000
_cell.length_c   1.000
_cell.angle_alpha   90.00
_cell.angle_beta   90.00
_cell.angle_gamma   90.00
#
_symmetry.space_group_name_H-M   'P 1'
#
loop_
_entity.id
_entity.type
_entity.pdbx_description
1 polymer ?
#
loop_
_entity_poly.entity_id
_entity_poly.type
_entity_poly.pdbx_seq_one_letter_code
_entity_poly.pdbx_strand_id
1 'polypeptide(L)'
;MLLDFLSFAKSLTFAQLITEVGSKNKLKRFKENETFANVVQPTREDVLAGFKYQGNWASFFGNDNPIVLELGCGKGEYTVGLAEMNADRNHIGIDIKGARFWRGAKTALEQELNNVAFLRTQIELVDHLFGEGEVSEIWITFPDPQIKYKRTKHRMTNPVFLERYKKILKPGGIINLKTDSEYMHGYTLGLLQGLGHEILYANHDVYKNEGAPPEVLGIQTFYENQYLENRKPITYVQFRIN
;
A
#
# COMPACT_ATOMS: atom_id res chain seq x y z
N MET A 1 35.21 -25.22 -47.32
CA MET A 1 35.00 -23.80 -46.91
C MET A 1 33.51 -23.59 -46.77
N LEU A 2 32.87 -24.18 -45.75
CA LEU A 2 31.46 -24.12 -45.42
C LEU A 2 31.17 -24.81 -44.08
N LEU A 3 32.00 -24.56 -43.07
CA LEU A 3 31.89 -25.21 -41.75
C LEU A 3 32.39 -24.26 -40.64
N ASP A 4 31.85 -23.00 -40.51
CA ASP A 4 32.20 -22.14 -39.37
C ASP A 4 31.17 -21.05 -39.07
N PHE A 5 29.88 -21.31 -39.28
CA PHE A 5 28.83 -20.33 -38.95
C PHE A 5 27.75 -20.82 -37.96
N LEU A 6 27.99 -21.92 -37.24
CA LEU A 6 27.01 -22.50 -36.30
C LEU A 6 27.49 -22.62 -34.84
N SER A 7 28.26 -21.67 -34.35
CA SER A 7 28.73 -21.73 -32.95
C SER A 7 28.67 -20.37 -32.25
N PHE A 8 27.51 -19.76 -32.13
CA PHE A 8 27.30 -18.70 -31.13
C PHE A 8 25.80 -18.49 -30.77
N ALA A 9 25.03 -19.55 -30.69
CA ALA A 9 23.77 -19.51 -29.97
C ALA A 9 24.08 -19.77 -28.48
N LYS A 10 24.32 -18.71 -27.69
CA LYS A 10 24.32 -18.83 -26.22
C LYS A 10 22.99 -19.41 -25.81
N SER A 11 22.95 -20.66 -25.38
CA SER A 11 21.78 -21.24 -24.73
C SER A 11 21.59 -20.54 -23.38
N LEU A 12 20.74 -19.54 -23.36
CA LEU A 12 20.27 -18.97 -22.12
C LEU A 12 19.60 -20.05 -21.29
N THR A 13 20.03 -20.23 -20.06
CA THR A 13 19.40 -21.17 -19.13
C THR A 13 17.94 -20.72 -18.88
N PHE A 14 17.05 -21.65 -18.55
CA PHE A 14 15.63 -21.36 -18.25
C PHE A 14 15.49 -20.25 -17.19
N ALA A 15 16.41 -20.21 -16.21
CA ALA A 15 16.48 -19.15 -15.21
C ALA A 15 16.83 -17.76 -15.80
N GLN A 16 17.73 -17.70 -16.79
CA GLN A 16 18.09 -16.47 -17.49
C GLN A 16 16.95 -15.98 -18.39
N LEU A 17 16.22 -16.87 -19.04
CA LEU A 17 15.01 -16.54 -19.82
C LEU A 17 13.91 -15.97 -18.92
N ILE A 18 13.64 -16.55 -17.75
CA ILE A 18 12.65 -16.04 -16.78
C ILE A 18 13.07 -14.65 -16.29
N THR A 19 14.36 -14.44 -16.02
CA THR A 19 14.86 -13.12 -15.54
C THR A 19 14.75 -12.05 -16.62
N GLU A 20 15.04 -12.40 -17.89
CA GLU A 20 14.93 -11.46 -19.01
C GLU A 20 13.48 -11.08 -19.33
N VAL A 21 12.57 -12.05 -19.33
CA VAL A 21 11.12 -11.83 -19.53
C VAL A 21 10.54 -11.02 -18.35
N GLY A 22 10.94 -11.31 -17.13
CA GLY A 22 10.55 -10.55 -15.95
C GLY A 22 11.01 -9.09 -15.98
N SER A 23 12.24 -8.84 -16.46
CA SER A 23 12.82 -7.50 -16.63
C SER A 23 12.07 -6.69 -17.70
N LYS A 24 11.82 -7.29 -18.88
CA LYS A 24 11.07 -6.64 -19.98
C LYS A 24 9.66 -6.26 -19.56
N ASN A 25 8.94 -7.13 -18.84
CA ASN A 25 7.60 -6.84 -18.32
C ASN A 25 7.62 -5.73 -17.27
N LYS A 26 8.66 -5.63 -16.44
CA LYS A 26 8.80 -4.57 -15.45
C LYS A 26 8.96 -3.21 -16.13
N LEU A 27 9.83 -3.09 -17.12
CA LEU A 27 10.03 -1.83 -17.89
C LEU A 27 8.77 -1.43 -18.64
N LYS A 28 8.05 -2.38 -19.24
CA LYS A 28 6.76 -2.13 -19.91
C LYS A 28 5.75 -1.52 -18.92
N ARG A 29 5.59 -2.11 -17.74
CA ARG A 29 4.67 -1.61 -16.69
C ARG A 29 5.02 -0.21 -16.20
N PHE A 30 6.31 0.13 -16.10
CA PHE A 30 6.72 1.49 -15.75
C PHE A 30 6.33 2.50 -16.82
N LYS A 31 6.51 2.18 -18.11
CA LYS A 31 6.09 3.04 -19.21
C LYS A 31 4.57 3.20 -19.26
N GLU A 32 3.82 2.14 -19.05
CA GLU A 32 2.35 2.20 -19.01
C GLU A 32 1.86 3.08 -17.86
N ASN A 33 2.49 3.01 -16.67
CA ASN A 33 2.16 3.89 -15.54
C ASN A 33 2.31 5.39 -15.87
N GLU A 34 3.22 5.76 -16.78
CA GLU A 34 3.40 7.15 -17.23
C GLU A 34 2.20 7.67 -18.03
N THR A 35 1.40 6.77 -18.59
CA THR A 35 0.21 7.09 -19.40
C THR A 35 -1.10 7.01 -18.62
N PHE A 36 -1.09 6.48 -17.41
CA PHE A 36 -2.29 6.28 -16.61
C PHE A 36 -2.69 7.58 -15.88
N ALA A 37 -3.91 8.06 -16.12
CA ALA A 37 -4.43 9.28 -15.50
C ALA A 37 -4.53 9.19 -13.96
N ASN A 38 -4.70 7.97 -13.42
CA ASN A 38 -4.80 7.69 -11.99
C ASN A 38 -3.44 7.36 -11.34
N VAL A 39 -2.31 7.62 -12.01
CA VAL A 39 -0.95 7.36 -11.46
C VAL A 39 -0.16 8.64 -11.36
N VAL A 40 0.38 8.91 -10.17
CA VAL A 40 1.23 10.07 -9.87
C VAL A 40 2.63 9.56 -9.46
N GLN A 41 3.68 10.04 -10.12
CA GLN A 41 5.05 9.56 -9.90
C GLN A 41 6.03 10.74 -9.70
N PRO A 42 5.94 11.49 -8.57
CA PRO A 42 6.85 12.59 -8.29
C PRO A 42 8.27 12.07 -8.03
N THR A 43 9.27 12.85 -8.33
CA THR A 43 10.62 12.62 -7.82
C THR A 43 10.69 12.95 -6.33
N ARG A 44 11.74 12.48 -5.65
CA ARG A 44 11.97 12.86 -4.25
C ARG A 44 12.16 14.37 -4.10
N GLU A 45 12.86 14.97 -5.04
CA GLU A 45 13.13 16.41 -5.11
C GLU A 45 11.83 17.21 -5.23
N ASP A 46 10.92 16.80 -6.11
CA ASP A 46 9.59 17.42 -6.25
C ASP A 46 8.80 17.38 -4.94
N VAL A 47 8.82 16.23 -4.25
CA VAL A 47 8.12 16.06 -2.98
C VAL A 47 8.68 16.99 -1.90
N LEU A 48 10.00 17.10 -1.80
CA LEU A 48 10.65 17.93 -0.77
C LEU A 48 10.63 19.43 -1.09
N ALA A 49 10.51 19.81 -2.36
CA ALA A 49 10.42 21.22 -2.78
C ALA A 49 8.98 21.79 -2.64
N GLY A 50 7.99 20.93 -2.41
CA GLY A 50 6.58 21.29 -2.32
C GLY A 50 5.73 20.52 -3.33
N PHE A 51 5.10 19.45 -2.86
CA PHE A 51 4.31 18.58 -3.72
C PHE A 51 2.99 19.27 -4.14
N LYS A 52 2.71 19.29 -5.44
CA LYS A 52 1.60 20.06 -6.03
C LYS A 52 0.20 19.73 -5.48
N TYR A 53 0.01 18.51 -4.97
CA TYR A 53 -1.27 18.08 -4.41
C TYR A 53 -1.30 18.08 -2.88
N GLN A 54 -0.22 18.47 -2.20
CA GLN A 54 -0.19 18.58 -0.75
C GLN A 54 -1.23 19.61 -0.26
N GLY A 55 -2.21 19.18 0.52
CA GLY A 55 -3.34 20.01 0.97
C GLY A 55 -4.35 20.34 -0.14
N ASN A 56 -4.27 19.70 -1.31
CA ASN A 56 -5.12 19.99 -2.47
C ASN A 56 -5.42 18.74 -3.33
N TRP A 57 -5.56 17.59 -2.72
CA TRP A 57 -5.94 16.36 -3.43
C TRP A 57 -7.34 16.43 -4.05
N ALA A 58 -8.22 17.30 -3.52
CA ALA A 58 -9.50 17.63 -4.14
C ALA A 58 -9.36 18.06 -5.60
N SER A 59 -8.29 18.79 -5.95
CA SER A 59 -8.03 19.21 -7.34
C SER A 59 -7.65 18.04 -8.26
N PHE A 60 -7.08 16.97 -7.71
CA PHE A 60 -6.79 15.76 -8.47
C PHE A 60 -8.06 14.95 -8.77
N PHE A 61 -8.90 14.75 -7.76
CA PHE A 61 -10.13 13.95 -7.88
C PHE A 61 -11.32 14.73 -8.45
N GLY A 62 -11.27 16.05 -8.47
CA GLY A 62 -12.39 16.91 -8.87
C GLY A 62 -13.55 16.92 -7.87
N ASN A 63 -13.31 16.53 -6.61
CA ASN A 63 -14.29 16.48 -5.52
C ASN A 63 -13.61 16.58 -4.16
N ASP A 64 -14.38 16.87 -3.09
CA ASP A 64 -13.93 17.00 -1.70
C ASP A 64 -14.22 15.75 -0.85
N ASN A 65 -14.37 14.58 -1.46
CA ASN A 65 -14.62 13.35 -0.73
C ASN A 65 -13.47 13.01 0.23
N PRO A 66 -13.76 12.38 1.38
CA PRO A 66 -12.75 11.98 2.34
C PRO A 66 -11.66 11.12 1.72
N ILE A 67 -10.39 11.38 2.06
CA ILE A 67 -9.24 10.61 1.53
C ILE A 67 -8.93 9.43 2.44
N VAL A 68 -8.80 8.26 1.84
CA VAL A 68 -8.35 7.01 2.45
C VAL A 68 -7.04 6.58 1.82
N LEU A 69 -6.02 6.32 2.64
CA LEU A 69 -4.71 5.87 2.16
C LEU A 69 -4.49 4.38 2.39
N GLU A 70 -3.92 3.68 1.43
CA GLU A 70 -3.26 2.39 1.66
C GLU A 70 -1.75 2.56 1.55
N LEU A 71 -1.03 2.28 2.62
CA LEU A 71 0.42 2.40 2.68
C LEU A 71 1.10 1.07 2.40
N GLY A 72 1.93 1.02 1.35
CA GLY A 72 2.54 -0.21 0.87
C GLY A 72 1.58 -1.07 0.05
N CYS A 73 0.78 -0.45 -0.81
CA CYS A 73 -0.37 -1.07 -1.51
C CYS A 73 -0.02 -2.27 -2.42
N GLY A 74 1.24 -2.57 -2.63
CA GLY A 74 1.66 -3.75 -3.38
C GLY A 74 1.09 -3.81 -4.79
N LYS A 75 0.14 -4.71 -5.05
CA LYS A 75 -0.57 -4.81 -6.33
C LYS A 75 -1.79 -3.87 -6.44
N GLY A 76 -2.15 -3.18 -5.36
CA GLY A 76 -3.30 -2.28 -5.29
C GLY A 76 -4.65 -2.97 -5.13
N GLU A 77 -4.64 -4.26 -4.77
CA GLU A 77 -5.87 -5.05 -4.63
C GLU A 77 -6.78 -4.48 -3.53
N TYR A 78 -6.17 -4.07 -2.41
CA TYR A 78 -6.91 -3.49 -1.29
C TYR A 78 -7.41 -2.08 -1.61
N THR A 79 -6.57 -1.22 -2.21
CA THR A 79 -6.94 0.13 -2.66
C THR A 79 -8.15 0.09 -3.59
N VAL A 80 -8.14 -0.81 -4.59
CA VAL A 80 -9.26 -0.97 -5.55
C VAL A 80 -10.50 -1.50 -4.85
N GLY A 81 -10.37 -2.55 -4.05
CA GLY A 81 -11.51 -3.13 -3.32
C GLY A 81 -12.18 -2.15 -2.35
N LEU A 82 -11.40 -1.33 -1.64
CA LEU A 82 -11.95 -0.25 -0.80
C LEU A 82 -12.73 0.77 -1.62
N ALA A 83 -12.23 1.12 -2.80
CA ALA A 83 -12.88 2.10 -3.68
C ALA A 83 -14.19 1.57 -4.29
N GLU A 84 -14.25 0.28 -4.61
CA GLU A 84 -15.47 -0.39 -5.07
C GLU A 84 -16.55 -0.39 -3.97
N MET A 85 -16.15 -0.60 -2.70
CA MET A 85 -17.07 -0.63 -1.56
C MET A 85 -17.53 0.75 -1.10
N ASN A 86 -16.75 1.81 -1.37
CA ASN A 86 -16.95 3.16 -0.81
C ASN A 86 -16.80 4.24 -1.91
N ALA A 87 -17.80 4.37 -2.76
CA ALA A 87 -17.77 5.32 -3.87
C ALA A 87 -17.80 6.81 -3.45
N ASP A 88 -18.17 7.08 -2.20
CA ASP A 88 -18.20 8.41 -1.57
C ASP A 88 -16.87 8.84 -0.94
N ARG A 89 -15.80 8.05 -1.14
CA ARG A 89 -14.45 8.32 -0.64
C ARG A 89 -13.42 8.22 -1.77
N ASN A 90 -12.34 8.97 -1.67
CA ASN A 90 -11.19 8.91 -2.56
C ASN A 90 -10.11 8.00 -1.97
N HIS A 91 -9.60 7.05 -2.74
CA HIS A 91 -8.64 6.05 -2.29
C HIS A 91 -7.29 6.25 -2.99
N ILE A 92 -6.21 6.31 -2.18
CA ILE A 92 -4.85 6.48 -2.71
C ILE A 92 -3.96 5.35 -2.20
N GLY A 93 -3.47 4.52 -3.13
CA GLY A 93 -2.48 3.49 -2.85
C GLY A 93 -1.06 4.02 -3.02
N ILE A 94 -0.22 3.89 -1.99
CA ILE A 94 1.19 4.34 -2.03
C ILE A 94 2.13 3.13 -2.02
N ASP A 95 3.04 3.05 -3.00
CA ASP A 95 4.15 2.08 -3.01
C ASP A 95 5.32 2.64 -3.84
N ILE A 96 6.54 2.35 -3.41
CA ILE A 96 7.75 2.69 -4.18
C ILE A 96 7.90 1.83 -5.44
N LYS A 97 7.27 0.66 -5.48
CA LYS A 97 7.39 -0.32 -6.56
C LYS A 97 6.27 -0.17 -7.59
N GLY A 98 6.34 0.86 -8.44
CA GLY A 98 5.35 1.15 -9.47
C GLY A 98 4.95 -0.03 -10.35
N ALA A 99 5.88 -0.93 -10.67
CA ALA A 99 5.56 -2.14 -11.44
C ALA A 99 4.63 -3.13 -10.71
N ARG A 100 4.45 -3.00 -9.38
CA ARG A 100 3.50 -3.82 -8.61
C ARG A 100 2.10 -3.22 -8.70
N PHE A 101 1.93 -1.96 -8.33
CA PHE A 101 0.61 -1.31 -8.35
C PHE A 101 0.07 -1.03 -9.77
N TRP A 102 0.90 -1.19 -10.79
CA TRP A 102 0.45 -1.15 -12.19
C TRP A 102 -0.83 -1.97 -12.41
N ARG A 103 -0.96 -3.13 -11.77
CA ARG A 103 -2.16 -3.97 -11.94
C ARG A 103 -3.39 -3.29 -11.33
N GLY A 104 -3.29 -2.77 -10.13
CA GLY A 104 -4.37 -2.05 -9.45
C GLY A 104 -4.77 -0.79 -10.23
N ALA A 105 -3.78 0.01 -10.67
CA ALA A 105 -4.03 1.21 -11.45
C ALA A 105 -4.77 0.90 -12.75
N LYS A 106 -4.34 -0.15 -13.46
CA LYS A 106 -4.99 -0.61 -14.68
C LYS A 106 -6.41 -1.14 -14.42
N THR A 107 -6.59 -1.92 -13.35
CA THR A 107 -7.92 -2.44 -12.97
C THR A 107 -8.89 -1.30 -12.67
N ALA A 108 -8.45 -0.28 -11.89
CA ALA A 108 -9.28 0.87 -11.59
C ALA A 108 -9.73 1.63 -12.87
N LEU A 109 -8.82 1.78 -13.86
CA LEU A 109 -9.16 2.39 -15.14
C LEU A 109 -10.13 1.51 -15.98
N GLU A 110 -9.89 0.18 -16.01
CA GLU A 110 -10.76 -0.78 -16.71
C GLU A 110 -12.18 -0.83 -16.11
N GLN A 111 -12.33 -0.54 -14.82
CA GLN A 111 -13.59 -0.49 -14.09
C GLN A 111 -14.17 0.92 -13.95
N GLU A 112 -13.55 1.92 -14.58
CA GLU A 112 -13.98 3.33 -14.54
C GLU A 112 -14.12 3.91 -13.13
N LEU A 113 -13.26 3.44 -12.17
CA LEU A 113 -13.22 3.96 -10.82
C LEU A 113 -12.50 5.31 -10.77
N ASN A 114 -13.27 6.38 -10.70
CA ASN A 114 -12.74 7.76 -10.69
C ASN A 114 -12.27 8.21 -9.31
N ASN A 115 -12.51 7.40 -8.27
CA ASN A 115 -12.14 7.64 -6.88
C ASN A 115 -10.85 6.91 -6.47
N VAL A 116 -10.00 6.50 -7.41
CA VAL A 116 -8.75 5.76 -7.15
C VAL A 116 -7.55 6.47 -7.76
N ALA A 117 -6.50 6.64 -6.95
CA ALA A 117 -5.18 7.07 -7.40
C ALA A 117 -4.07 6.16 -6.88
N PHE A 118 -2.95 6.09 -7.59
CA PHE A 118 -1.73 5.42 -7.14
C PHE A 118 -0.56 6.39 -7.14
N LEU A 119 0.17 6.42 -6.03
CA LEU A 119 1.28 7.35 -5.83
C LEU A 119 2.58 6.56 -5.66
N ARG A 120 3.51 6.75 -6.60
CA ARG A 120 4.82 6.11 -6.54
C ARG A 120 5.81 6.95 -5.76
N THR A 121 5.99 6.61 -4.48
CA THR A 121 6.95 7.30 -3.63
C THR A 121 7.32 6.47 -2.40
N GLN A 122 8.24 6.98 -1.60
CA GLN A 122 8.61 6.42 -0.30
C GLN A 122 7.56 6.81 0.75
N ILE A 123 7.08 5.85 1.54
CA ILE A 123 6.09 6.08 2.61
C ILE A 123 6.63 7.02 3.68
N GLU A 124 7.96 7.04 3.87
CA GLU A 124 8.66 7.96 4.76
C GLU A 124 8.43 9.46 4.43
N LEU A 125 7.91 9.77 3.26
CA LEU A 125 7.61 11.13 2.81
C LEU A 125 6.12 11.49 2.96
N VAL A 126 5.32 10.67 3.60
CA VAL A 126 3.85 10.84 3.63
C VAL A 126 3.42 12.22 4.15
N ASP A 127 4.13 12.78 5.12
CA ASP A 127 3.88 14.12 5.67
C ASP A 127 4.31 15.29 4.75
N HIS A 128 4.90 14.99 3.59
CA HIS A 128 5.15 15.95 2.50
C HIS A 128 4.20 15.77 1.31
N LEU A 129 3.35 14.75 1.35
CA LEU A 129 2.43 14.40 0.26
C LEU A 129 1.01 14.85 0.54
N PHE A 130 0.65 15.01 1.81
CA PHE A 130 -0.66 15.42 2.28
C PHE A 130 -0.55 16.60 3.21
N GLY A 131 -1.56 17.48 3.19
CA GLY A 131 -1.71 18.59 4.12
C GLY A 131 -2.14 18.13 5.51
N GLU A 132 -2.13 19.07 6.46
CA GLU A 132 -2.60 18.84 7.81
C GLU A 132 -4.11 18.50 7.80
N GLY A 133 -4.45 17.36 8.43
CA GLY A 133 -5.84 16.92 8.54
C GLY A 133 -6.50 16.54 7.20
N GLU A 134 -5.75 16.34 6.12
CA GLU A 134 -6.30 16.04 4.79
C GLU A 134 -6.76 14.58 4.65
N VAL A 135 -6.20 13.66 5.45
CA VAL A 135 -6.47 12.22 5.38
C VAL A 135 -7.49 11.81 6.43
N SER A 136 -8.49 11.06 6.06
CA SER A 136 -9.53 10.56 6.97
C SER A 136 -9.19 9.20 7.58
N GLU A 137 -8.48 8.35 6.83
CA GLU A 137 -8.25 6.96 7.20
C GLU A 137 -6.98 6.43 6.56
N ILE A 138 -6.24 5.58 7.28
CA ILE A 138 -5.03 4.92 6.78
C ILE A 138 -5.18 3.40 6.93
N TRP A 139 -4.87 2.67 5.86
CA TRP A 139 -4.74 1.22 5.83
C TRP A 139 -3.29 0.81 5.68
N ILE A 140 -2.87 -0.15 6.49
CA ILE A 140 -1.57 -0.79 6.46
C ILE A 140 -1.85 -2.29 6.30
N THR A 141 -1.70 -2.80 5.06
CA THR A 141 -2.07 -4.17 4.73
C THR A 141 -0.82 -5.00 4.45
N PHE A 142 -0.65 -6.07 5.21
CA PHE A 142 0.46 -7.03 5.10
C PHE A 142 1.86 -6.39 4.99
N PRO A 143 2.20 -5.44 5.89
CA PRO A 143 3.52 -4.81 5.90
C PRO A 143 4.59 -5.83 6.26
N ASP A 144 5.82 -5.61 5.76
CA ASP A 144 6.99 -6.36 6.24
C ASP A 144 7.15 -6.13 7.76
N PRO A 145 7.08 -7.17 8.60
CA PRO A 145 7.09 -7.03 10.05
C PRO A 145 8.42 -6.53 10.63
N GLN A 146 9.48 -6.47 9.81
CA GLN A 146 10.80 -5.94 10.20
C GLN A 146 11.28 -6.48 11.56
N ILE A 147 11.28 -7.81 11.73
CA ILE A 147 11.50 -8.51 13.01
C ILE A 147 12.85 -8.13 13.66
N LYS A 148 13.91 -7.96 12.82
CA LYS A 148 15.25 -7.65 13.33
C LYS A 148 15.28 -6.29 14.02
N TYR A 149 15.90 -6.20 15.21
CA TYR A 149 16.02 -4.96 15.99
C TYR A 149 16.54 -3.76 15.18
N LYS A 150 17.58 -3.98 14.37
CA LYS A 150 18.15 -2.95 13.47
C LYS A 150 17.14 -2.37 12.45
N ARG A 151 16.03 -3.07 12.23
CA ARG A 151 14.99 -2.71 11.28
C ARG A 151 13.76 -2.07 11.92
N THR A 152 13.72 -1.91 13.25
CA THR A 152 12.57 -1.35 13.99
C THR A 152 12.08 -0.03 13.42
N LYS A 153 13.00 0.84 12.99
CA LYS A 153 12.69 2.14 12.37
C LYS A 153 11.89 2.05 11.06
N HIS A 154 11.82 0.88 10.42
CA HIS A 154 11.07 0.64 9.19
C HIS A 154 9.71 -0.03 9.43
N ARG A 155 9.34 -0.34 10.68
CA ARG A 155 7.98 -0.81 10.97
C ARG A 155 7.00 0.32 10.78
N MET A 156 5.97 0.08 9.99
CA MET A 156 5.01 1.12 9.61
C MET A 156 4.13 1.61 10.76
N THR A 157 4.15 0.93 11.92
CA THR A 157 3.49 1.37 13.17
C THR A 157 4.48 1.82 14.25
N ASN A 158 5.75 2.09 13.93
CA ASN A 158 6.68 2.65 14.91
C ASN A 158 6.33 4.13 15.25
N PRO A 159 6.81 4.67 16.39
CA PRO A 159 6.45 6.02 16.83
C PRO A 159 6.74 7.11 15.79
N VAL A 160 7.84 7.00 15.03
CA VAL A 160 8.20 8.01 13.99
C VAL A 160 7.17 8.04 12.86
N PHE A 161 6.66 6.86 12.45
CA PHE A 161 5.59 6.79 11.46
C PHE A 161 4.26 7.28 12.04
N LEU A 162 3.93 6.93 13.29
CA LEU A 162 2.71 7.43 13.94
C LEU A 162 2.68 8.95 14.02
N GLU A 163 3.82 9.59 14.36
CA GLU A 163 3.93 11.06 14.35
C GLU A 163 3.73 11.68 12.95
N ARG A 164 4.18 11.02 11.88
CA ARG A 164 3.91 11.46 10.50
C ARG A 164 2.43 11.33 10.15
N TYR A 165 1.81 10.21 10.54
CA TYR A 165 0.38 9.99 10.30
C TYR A 165 -0.47 11.00 11.06
N LYS A 166 -0.09 11.33 12.31
CA LYS A 166 -0.77 12.35 13.13
C LYS A 166 -0.86 13.71 12.43
N LYS A 167 0.19 14.12 11.71
CA LYS A 167 0.20 15.40 10.98
C LYS A 167 -0.83 15.46 9.86
N ILE A 168 -1.04 14.36 9.16
CA ILE A 168 -1.90 14.32 7.97
C ILE A 168 -3.33 13.85 8.26
N LEU A 169 -3.53 13.11 9.36
CA LEU A 169 -4.85 12.64 9.75
C LEU A 169 -5.71 13.77 10.31
N LYS A 170 -6.95 13.81 9.86
CA LYS A 170 -7.96 14.68 10.50
C LYS A 170 -8.21 14.24 11.95
N PRO A 171 -8.69 15.15 12.81
CA PRO A 171 -9.10 14.79 14.17
C PRO A 171 -10.07 13.60 14.16
N GLY A 172 -9.77 12.57 14.96
CA GLY A 172 -10.54 11.33 15.00
C GLY A 172 -10.30 10.36 13.82
N GLY A 173 -9.31 10.65 12.96
CA GLY A 173 -8.93 9.77 11.85
C GLY A 173 -8.50 8.40 12.35
N ILE A 174 -8.74 7.37 11.53
CA ILE A 174 -8.58 5.96 11.89
C ILE A 174 -7.37 5.35 11.18
N ILE A 175 -6.65 4.48 11.87
CA ILE A 175 -5.60 3.66 11.29
C ILE A 175 -5.96 2.18 11.44
N ASN A 176 -5.82 1.45 10.34
CA ASN A 176 -6.12 0.04 10.22
C ASN A 176 -4.84 -0.75 9.93
N LEU A 177 -4.53 -1.76 10.72
CA LEU A 177 -3.46 -2.72 10.45
C LEU A 177 -4.07 -4.11 10.24
N LYS A 178 -3.91 -4.69 9.04
CA LYS A 178 -4.26 -6.07 8.73
C LYS A 178 -2.99 -6.83 8.35
N THR A 179 -2.70 -7.97 9.02
CA THR A 179 -1.44 -8.69 8.80
C THR A 179 -1.53 -10.16 9.21
N ASP A 180 -0.73 -11.01 8.54
CA ASP A 180 -0.47 -12.41 8.92
C ASP A 180 0.62 -12.54 10.01
N SER A 181 1.23 -11.44 10.41
CA SER A 181 2.33 -11.42 11.39
C SER A 181 1.82 -11.16 12.80
N GLU A 182 1.68 -12.23 13.59
CA GLU A 182 1.38 -12.13 15.03
C GLU A 182 2.38 -11.23 15.77
N TYR A 183 3.64 -11.26 15.34
CA TYR A 183 4.68 -10.38 15.89
C TYR A 183 4.35 -8.89 15.65
N MET A 184 3.97 -8.52 14.41
CA MET A 184 3.62 -7.13 14.08
C MET A 184 2.36 -6.68 14.82
N HIS A 185 1.37 -7.57 14.92
CA HIS A 185 0.15 -7.35 15.68
C HIS A 185 0.45 -7.08 17.15
N GLY A 186 1.16 -7.99 17.84
CA GLY A 186 1.51 -7.84 19.25
C GLY A 186 2.40 -6.63 19.53
N TYR A 187 3.39 -6.36 18.66
CA TYR A 187 4.21 -5.16 18.72
C TYR A 187 3.36 -3.89 18.66
N THR A 188 2.42 -3.82 17.71
CA THR A 188 1.55 -2.65 17.54
C THR A 188 0.65 -2.45 18.74
N LEU A 189 0.00 -3.50 19.25
CA LEU A 189 -0.85 -3.41 20.44
C LEU A 189 -0.07 -2.91 21.67
N GLY A 190 1.10 -3.50 21.95
CA GLY A 190 1.92 -3.09 23.06
C GLY A 190 2.39 -1.64 22.95
N LEU A 191 2.74 -1.19 21.73
CA LEU A 191 3.13 0.18 21.49
C LEU A 191 1.96 1.16 21.71
N LEU A 192 0.79 0.88 21.16
CA LEU A 192 -0.39 1.73 21.30
C LEU A 192 -0.79 1.89 22.76
N GLN A 193 -0.82 0.80 23.52
CA GLN A 193 -1.09 0.83 24.96
C GLN A 193 -0.04 1.65 25.72
N GLY A 194 1.25 1.43 25.42
CA GLY A 194 2.35 2.15 26.07
C GLY A 194 2.37 3.65 25.81
N LEU A 195 1.87 4.09 24.65
CA LEU A 195 1.75 5.51 24.26
C LEU A 195 0.40 6.13 24.61
N GLY A 196 -0.56 5.36 25.13
CA GLY A 196 -1.89 5.84 25.50
C GLY A 196 -2.79 6.14 24.28
N HIS A 197 -2.54 5.50 23.12
CA HIS A 197 -3.40 5.62 21.95
C HIS A 197 -4.68 4.79 22.10
N GLU A 198 -5.76 5.18 21.44
CA GLU A 198 -7.06 4.52 21.52
C GLU A 198 -7.13 3.29 20.60
N ILE A 199 -7.26 2.09 21.17
CA ILE A 199 -7.52 0.87 20.42
C ILE A 199 -9.04 0.70 20.29
N LEU A 200 -9.57 0.82 19.06
CA LEU A 200 -11.01 0.72 18.78
C LEU A 200 -11.44 -0.74 18.65
N TYR A 201 -10.60 -1.56 18.01
CA TYR A 201 -10.86 -2.97 17.79
C TYR A 201 -9.55 -3.74 17.61
N ALA A 202 -9.49 -4.96 18.13
CA ALA A 202 -8.35 -5.86 17.94
C ALA A 202 -8.85 -7.30 17.80
N ASN A 203 -8.34 -8.04 16.80
CA ASN A 203 -8.71 -9.41 16.53
C ASN A 203 -7.49 -10.23 16.09
N HIS A 204 -7.31 -11.41 16.69
CA HIS A 204 -6.17 -12.30 16.41
C HIS A 204 -6.41 -13.24 15.21
N ASP A 205 -7.65 -13.44 14.80
CA ASP A 205 -8.01 -14.24 13.63
C ASP A 205 -9.38 -13.78 13.13
N VAL A 206 -9.36 -12.87 12.16
CA VAL A 206 -10.58 -12.21 11.63
C VAL A 206 -11.53 -13.20 10.93
N TYR A 207 -11.04 -14.36 10.51
CA TYR A 207 -11.84 -15.37 9.84
C TYR A 207 -12.45 -16.41 10.79
N LYS A 208 -11.94 -16.49 12.02
CA LYS A 208 -12.51 -17.37 13.07
C LYS A 208 -13.35 -16.62 14.08
N ASN A 209 -13.02 -15.36 14.33
CA ASN A 209 -13.70 -14.55 15.33
C ASN A 209 -14.62 -13.54 14.64
N GLU A 210 -15.79 -13.32 15.23
CA GLU A 210 -16.79 -12.39 14.72
C GLU A 210 -16.41 -10.91 14.98
N GLY A 211 -17.09 -9.99 14.28
CA GLY A 211 -17.05 -8.55 14.54
C GLY A 211 -15.99 -7.77 13.72
N ALA A 212 -15.26 -8.40 12.81
CA ALA A 212 -14.39 -7.67 11.90
C ALA A 212 -15.20 -6.82 10.90
N PRO A 213 -14.72 -5.61 10.54
CA PRO A 213 -15.38 -4.77 9.53
C PRO A 213 -15.54 -5.49 8.18
N PRO A 214 -16.58 -5.17 7.39
CA PRO A 214 -16.84 -5.81 6.09
C PRO A 214 -15.64 -5.70 5.13
N GLU A 215 -14.92 -4.59 5.12
CA GLU A 215 -13.75 -4.37 4.28
C GLU A 215 -12.60 -5.33 4.63
N VAL A 216 -12.48 -5.70 5.91
CA VAL A 216 -11.45 -6.64 6.38
C VAL A 216 -11.71 -8.05 5.85
N LEU A 217 -12.97 -8.46 5.76
CA LEU A 217 -13.38 -9.80 5.32
C LEU A 217 -13.61 -9.87 3.80
N GLY A 218 -14.12 -8.77 3.21
CA GLY A 218 -14.54 -8.72 1.81
C GLY A 218 -13.39 -8.55 0.83
N ILE A 219 -12.29 -7.90 1.25
CA ILE A 219 -11.13 -7.67 0.37
C ILE A 219 -10.02 -8.64 0.75
N GLN A 220 -9.72 -9.59 -0.14
CA GLN A 220 -8.65 -10.56 0.02
C GLN A 220 -7.56 -10.33 -1.02
N THR A 221 -6.33 -10.08 -0.54
CA THR A 221 -5.16 -9.95 -1.43
C THR A 221 -4.64 -11.32 -1.86
N PHE A 222 -3.87 -11.34 -2.96
CA PHE A 222 -3.20 -12.55 -3.43
C PHE A 222 -2.34 -13.22 -2.32
N TYR A 223 -1.63 -12.42 -1.52
CA TYR A 223 -0.82 -12.96 -0.43
C TYR A 223 -1.67 -13.48 0.72
N GLU A 224 -2.77 -12.82 1.02
CA GLU A 224 -3.71 -13.26 2.05
C GLU A 224 -4.30 -14.63 1.72
N ASN A 225 -4.70 -14.86 0.48
CA ASN A 225 -5.20 -16.16 0.04
C ASN A 225 -4.16 -17.28 0.26
N GLN A 226 -2.87 -17.00 -0.03
CA GLN A 226 -1.79 -17.95 0.25
C GLN A 226 -1.61 -18.21 1.77
N TYR A 227 -1.79 -17.21 2.62
CA TYR A 227 -1.73 -17.38 4.07
C TYR A 227 -2.90 -18.22 4.58
N LEU A 228 -4.10 -17.99 4.08
CA LEU A 228 -5.30 -18.77 4.43
C LEU A 228 -5.17 -20.23 3.98
N GLU A 229 -4.65 -20.51 2.78
CA GLU A 229 -4.34 -21.86 2.31
C GLU A 229 -3.37 -22.58 3.27
N ASN A 230 -2.41 -21.85 3.85
CA ASN A 230 -1.47 -22.35 4.84
C ASN A 230 -2.01 -22.30 6.28
N ARG A 231 -3.32 -22.02 6.48
CA ARG A 231 -4.00 -21.92 7.78
C ARG A 231 -3.37 -20.93 8.75
N LYS A 232 -2.73 -19.88 8.23
CA LYS A 232 -2.23 -18.78 9.06
C LYS A 232 -3.38 -17.90 9.49
N PRO A 233 -3.45 -17.49 10.78
CA PRO A 233 -4.42 -16.49 11.20
C PRO A 233 -4.11 -15.14 10.55
N ILE A 234 -5.15 -14.40 10.21
CA ILE A 234 -5.05 -13.01 9.79
C ILE A 234 -5.51 -12.15 10.95
N THR A 235 -4.63 -11.28 11.40
CA THR A 235 -4.87 -10.41 12.55
C THR A 235 -5.27 -9.01 12.07
N TYR A 236 -5.99 -8.28 12.92
CA TYR A 236 -6.42 -6.92 12.61
C TYR A 236 -6.44 -6.04 13.86
N VAL A 237 -6.01 -4.80 13.72
CA VAL A 237 -6.10 -3.74 14.74
C VAL A 237 -6.61 -2.47 14.09
N GLN A 238 -7.61 -1.85 14.72
CA GLN A 238 -8.11 -0.52 14.38
C GLN A 238 -7.87 0.41 15.56
N PHE A 239 -7.31 1.60 15.31
CA PHE A 239 -6.92 2.51 16.37
C PHE A 239 -6.93 3.97 15.94
N ARG A 240 -6.89 4.89 16.92
CA ARG A 240 -6.65 6.31 16.74
C ARG A 240 -5.40 6.76 17.47
N ILE A 241 -4.75 7.78 16.92
CA ILE A 241 -3.61 8.44 17.54
C ILE A 241 -4.12 9.64 18.34
N ASN A 242 -3.75 9.70 19.61
CA ASN A 242 -4.06 10.83 20.51
C ASN A 242 -3.03 11.95 20.35
#